data_d2f52ed89f31aa66f00d6bdd56ac2905
#
_entry.id   d2f52ed89f31aa66f00d6bdd56ac2905
#
_cell.length_a   1.000
_cell.length_b   1.000
_cell.length_c   1.000
_cell.angle_alpha   90.00
_cell.angle_beta   90.00
_cell.angle_gamma   90.00
#
_symmetry.space_group_name_H-M   'P 1'
#
loop_
_entity.id
_entity.type
_entity.pdbx_description
1 polymer ?
#
loop_
_entity_poly.entity_id
_entity_poly.type
_entity_poly.pdbx_seq_one_letter_code
_entity_poly.pdbx_strand_id
1 'polypeptide(L)'
;MAQARTLDEPELAQVLAHIKHGRHADRNRAMLLLTHWAGLRVGEVAVLRWRDVTNADGVIKDEIRLLPDMTKGRHARTVFINAKLKTVLQAYADQARCIDRGYPFFSSQKSVKSGFSANSLAQTFALLYRSAGVEGASSHSGRRSFLTRLANQGTAIHLLKALAGHRSISTTATYLYTNPSQLRAVVELV
;
A
#
# COMPACT_ATOMS: atom_id res chain seq x y z
N MET A 1 -17.34 -6.46 12.24
CA MET A 1 -15.91 -6.10 12.49
C MET A 1 -15.79 -4.60 12.30
N ALA A 2 -15.17 -3.90 13.26
CA ALA A 2 -14.93 -2.47 13.14
C ALA A 2 -14.02 -2.21 11.92
N GLN A 3 -14.30 -1.14 11.18
CA GLN A 3 -13.49 -0.73 10.04
C GLN A 3 -12.12 -0.24 10.52
N ALA A 4 -11.05 -0.57 9.78
CA ALA A 4 -9.72 -0.07 10.10
C ALA A 4 -9.71 1.47 10.08
N ARG A 5 -8.97 2.09 11.01
CA ARG A 5 -8.78 3.53 11.06
C ARG A 5 -7.98 4.03 9.85
N THR A 6 -8.31 5.21 9.33
CA THR A 6 -7.46 5.94 8.38
C THR A 6 -6.39 6.73 9.14
N LEU A 7 -5.24 6.95 8.49
CA LEU A 7 -4.22 7.88 8.97
C LEU A 7 -4.31 9.18 8.16
N ASP A 8 -4.13 10.30 8.83
CA ASP A 8 -3.90 11.59 8.18
C ASP A 8 -2.41 11.76 7.78
N GLU A 9 -2.07 12.88 7.14
CA GLU A 9 -0.69 13.16 6.71
C GLU A 9 0.30 13.32 7.88
N PRO A 10 -0.02 14.05 8.97
CA PRO A 10 0.83 14.12 10.15
C PRO A 10 1.12 12.75 10.78
N GLU A 11 0.12 11.91 10.95
CA GLU A 11 0.27 10.56 11.51
C GLU A 11 1.14 9.67 10.63
N LEU A 12 0.95 9.71 9.30
CA LEU A 12 1.82 9.01 8.37
C LEU A 12 3.26 9.50 8.48
N ALA A 13 3.47 10.82 8.57
CA ALA A 13 4.80 11.42 8.75
C ALA A 13 5.45 10.96 10.06
N GLN A 14 4.67 10.88 11.15
CA GLN A 14 5.13 10.36 12.46
C GLN A 14 5.61 8.91 12.35
N VAL A 15 4.84 8.04 11.68
CA VAL A 15 5.23 6.64 11.46
C VAL A 15 6.51 6.56 10.62
N LEU A 16 6.61 7.35 9.56
CA LEU A 16 7.80 7.36 8.69
C LEU A 16 9.04 7.88 9.42
N ALA A 17 8.90 8.89 10.28
CA ALA A 17 9.97 9.40 11.13
C ALA A 17 10.46 8.31 12.11
N HIS A 18 9.54 7.57 12.74
CA HIS A 18 9.89 6.45 13.59
C HIS A 18 10.64 5.34 12.82
N ILE A 19 10.15 4.97 11.63
CA ILE A 19 10.77 3.94 10.78
C ILE A 19 12.20 4.31 10.40
N LYS A 20 12.50 5.59 10.15
CA LYS A 20 13.81 6.08 9.70
C LYS A 20 14.96 5.67 10.62
N HIS A 21 14.70 5.52 11.91
CA HIS A 21 15.70 5.15 12.91
C HIS A 21 15.77 3.63 13.18
N GLY A 22 14.97 2.83 12.49
CA GLY A 22 14.90 1.38 12.67
C GLY A 22 15.90 0.60 11.82
N ARG A 23 16.23 -0.62 12.27
CA ARG A 23 17.20 -1.52 11.60
C ARG A 23 16.88 -1.82 10.12
N HIS A 24 15.62 -1.77 9.71
CA HIS A 24 15.16 -2.08 8.35
C HIS A 24 14.36 -0.92 7.76
N ALA A 25 14.87 0.30 7.94
CA ALA A 25 14.17 1.54 7.61
C ALA A 25 13.61 1.56 6.19
N ASP A 26 14.46 1.36 5.17
CA ASP A 26 14.06 1.48 3.78
C ASP A 26 13.06 0.39 3.37
N ARG A 27 13.26 -0.85 3.82
CA ARG A 27 12.31 -1.93 3.59
C ARG A 27 10.94 -1.64 4.22
N ASN A 28 10.92 -1.26 5.49
CA ASN A 28 9.68 -1.01 6.23
C ASN A 28 8.95 0.20 5.66
N ARG A 29 9.69 1.26 5.28
CA ARG A 29 9.17 2.43 4.58
C ARG A 29 8.52 2.05 3.24
N ALA A 30 9.22 1.27 2.41
CA ALA A 30 8.74 0.83 1.11
C ALA A 30 7.47 -0.03 1.24
N MET A 31 7.45 -1.01 2.14
CA MET A 31 6.27 -1.86 2.40
C MET A 31 5.07 -1.03 2.86
N LEU A 32 5.27 -0.10 3.80
CA LEU A 32 4.21 0.75 4.32
C LEU A 32 3.63 1.65 3.22
N LEU A 33 4.50 2.32 2.44
CA LEU A 33 4.08 3.25 1.40
C LEU A 33 3.39 2.57 0.21
N LEU A 34 3.69 1.31 -0.10
CA LEU A 34 2.90 0.52 -1.05
C LEU A 34 1.43 0.43 -0.64
N THR A 35 1.13 0.34 0.66
CA THR A 35 -0.25 0.33 1.13
C THR A 35 -0.89 1.72 1.14
N HIS A 36 -0.13 2.77 1.48
CA HIS A 36 -0.61 4.15 1.61
C HIS A 36 -0.69 4.93 0.29
N TRP A 37 0.17 4.61 -0.70
CA TRP A 37 0.27 5.36 -1.96
C TRP A 37 -0.13 4.57 -3.21
N ALA A 38 -0.25 3.25 -3.09
CA ALA A 38 -0.72 2.38 -4.19
C ALA A 38 -1.86 1.44 -3.77
N GLY A 39 -2.29 1.49 -2.51
CA GLY A 39 -3.46 0.77 -2.02
C GLY A 39 -3.35 -0.74 -2.00
N LEU A 40 -2.15 -1.32 -1.95
CA LEU A 40 -1.99 -2.77 -1.82
C LEU A 40 -2.52 -3.27 -0.47
N ARG A 41 -3.05 -4.50 -0.48
CA ARG A 41 -3.30 -5.23 0.76
C ARG A 41 -1.99 -5.76 1.33
N VAL A 42 -1.90 -5.90 2.64
CA VAL A 42 -0.69 -6.44 3.30
C VAL A 42 -0.28 -7.81 2.75
N GLY A 43 -1.25 -8.69 2.45
CA GLY A 43 -0.96 -9.98 1.83
C GLY A 43 -0.42 -9.88 0.40
N GLU A 44 -0.87 -8.88 -0.37
CA GLU A 44 -0.35 -8.60 -1.71
C GLU A 44 1.11 -8.10 -1.63
N VAL A 45 1.41 -7.21 -0.67
CA VAL A 45 2.80 -6.75 -0.43
C VAL A 45 3.71 -7.90 -0.03
N ALA A 46 3.23 -8.82 0.82
CA ALA A 46 4.01 -9.95 1.34
C ALA A 46 4.47 -10.94 0.25
N VAL A 47 3.71 -11.08 -0.84
CA VAL A 47 3.98 -12.08 -1.90
C VAL A 47 4.72 -11.51 -3.10
N LEU A 48 4.98 -10.18 -3.14
CA LEU A 48 5.71 -9.54 -4.24
C LEU A 48 7.11 -10.15 -4.39
N ARG A 49 7.49 -10.42 -5.65
CA ARG A 49 8.82 -10.87 -6.03
C ARG A 49 9.54 -9.78 -6.83
N TRP A 50 10.84 -9.86 -6.93
CA TRP A 50 11.63 -8.92 -7.73
C TRP A 50 11.09 -8.76 -9.16
N ARG A 51 10.79 -9.88 -9.84
CA ARG A 51 10.24 -9.87 -11.20
C ARG A 51 8.90 -9.13 -11.33
N ASP A 52 8.12 -9.02 -10.26
CA ASP A 52 6.82 -8.36 -10.29
C ASP A 52 6.98 -6.84 -10.24
N VAL A 53 8.00 -6.37 -9.52
CA VAL A 53 8.23 -4.95 -9.18
C VAL A 53 9.26 -4.29 -10.10
N THR A 54 10.26 -5.03 -10.57
CA THR A 54 11.35 -4.50 -11.42
C THR A 54 11.30 -5.07 -12.84
N ASN A 55 11.80 -4.29 -13.80
CA ASN A 55 12.13 -4.78 -15.14
C ASN A 55 13.44 -5.61 -15.12
N ALA A 56 13.95 -6.02 -16.32
CA ALA A 56 15.18 -6.80 -16.43
C ALA A 56 16.42 -6.04 -15.93
N ASP A 57 16.44 -4.73 -16.08
CA ASP A 57 17.55 -3.84 -15.72
C ASP A 57 17.52 -3.41 -14.25
N GLY A 58 16.59 -3.97 -13.45
CA GLY A 58 16.44 -3.65 -12.02
C GLY A 58 15.70 -2.34 -11.74
N VAL A 59 15.19 -1.65 -12.76
CA VAL A 59 14.40 -0.42 -12.62
C VAL A 59 12.98 -0.75 -12.19
N ILE A 60 12.43 0.03 -11.25
CA ILE A 60 11.04 -0.12 -10.77
C ILE A 60 10.07 0.19 -11.90
N LYS A 61 9.12 -0.71 -12.12
CA LYS A 61 8.04 -0.58 -13.10
C LYS A 61 7.07 0.54 -12.72
N ASP A 62 6.38 1.11 -13.71
CA ASP A 62 5.29 2.08 -13.48
C ASP A 62 4.00 1.41 -12.98
N GLU A 63 3.90 0.09 -13.18
CA GLU A 63 2.78 -0.72 -12.74
C GLU A 63 3.20 -2.12 -12.27
N ILE A 64 2.46 -2.66 -11.30
CA ILE A 64 2.61 -4.03 -10.81
C ILE A 64 1.34 -4.79 -11.16
N ARG A 65 1.48 -5.86 -11.93
CA ARG A 65 0.37 -6.77 -12.23
C ARG A 65 0.27 -7.83 -11.14
N LEU A 66 -0.77 -7.75 -10.33
CA LEU A 66 -1.10 -8.78 -9.34
C LEU A 66 -1.88 -9.90 -10.03
N LEU A 67 -1.34 -11.11 -9.98
CA LEU A 67 -1.96 -12.32 -10.52
C LEU A 67 -3.05 -12.86 -9.57
N PRO A 68 -3.95 -13.76 -10.02
CA PRO A 68 -5.03 -14.29 -9.19
C PRO A 68 -4.56 -14.96 -7.90
N ASP A 69 -3.45 -15.67 -7.91
CA ASP A 69 -2.84 -16.35 -6.77
C ASP A 69 -2.23 -15.37 -5.73
N MET A 70 -1.90 -14.16 -6.16
CA MET A 70 -1.39 -13.10 -5.30
C MET A 70 -2.49 -12.33 -4.56
N THR A 71 -3.75 -12.53 -4.92
CA THR A 71 -4.89 -11.76 -4.40
C THR A 71 -5.87 -12.61 -3.61
N LYS A 72 -6.42 -12.08 -2.51
CA LYS A 72 -7.41 -12.80 -1.68
C LYS A 72 -8.66 -13.22 -2.47
N GLY A 73 -9.06 -12.44 -3.47
CA GLY A 73 -10.26 -12.67 -4.29
C GLY A 73 -10.00 -13.49 -5.55
N ARG A 74 -8.77 -13.96 -5.80
CA ARG A 74 -8.35 -14.67 -7.01
C ARG A 74 -8.67 -13.93 -8.32
N HIS A 75 -8.58 -12.59 -8.31
CA HIS A 75 -8.74 -11.77 -9.51
C HIS A 75 -7.46 -10.98 -9.75
N ALA A 76 -6.99 -11.03 -10.99
CA ALA A 76 -5.88 -10.19 -11.42
C ALA A 76 -6.29 -8.70 -11.35
N ARG A 77 -5.36 -7.84 -10.97
CA ARG A 77 -5.49 -6.39 -11.09
C ARG A 77 -4.14 -5.74 -11.30
N THR A 78 -4.14 -4.57 -11.90
CA THR A 78 -2.95 -3.72 -12.02
C THR A 78 -2.94 -2.67 -10.91
N VAL A 79 -1.77 -2.47 -10.34
CA VAL A 79 -1.48 -1.42 -9.35
C VAL A 79 -0.52 -0.44 -9.98
N PHE A 80 -0.91 0.84 -10.04
CA PHE A 80 -0.09 1.90 -10.60
C PHE A 80 0.83 2.50 -9.55
N ILE A 81 2.08 2.77 -9.94
CA ILE A 81 3.12 3.30 -9.07
C ILE A 81 3.36 4.76 -9.44
N ASN A 82 3.06 5.68 -8.53
CA ASN A 82 3.35 7.10 -8.75
C ASN A 82 4.86 7.41 -8.58
N ALA A 83 5.29 8.56 -9.11
CA ALA A 83 6.70 8.94 -9.12
C ALA A 83 7.35 8.95 -7.73
N LYS A 84 6.65 9.42 -6.69
CA LYS A 84 7.16 9.45 -5.31
C LYS A 84 7.39 8.04 -4.77
N LEU A 85 6.46 7.11 -5.01
CA LEU A 85 6.59 5.72 -4.59
C LEU A 85 7.70 5.01 -5.38
N LYS A 86 7.82 5.28 -6.68
CA LYS A 86 8.87 4.75 -7.55
C LYS A 86 10.26 5.07 -7.00
N THR A 87 10.50 6.33 -6.59
CA THR A 87 11.76 6.74 -5.95
C THR A 87 12.05 5.96 -4.67
N VAL A 88 11.04 5.77 -3.81
CA VAL A 88 11.22 5.02 -2.55
C VAL A 88 11.52 3.53 -2.81
N LEU A 89 10.80 2.93 -3.76
CA LEU A 89 11.02 1.52 -4.11
C LEU A 89 12.39 1.32 -4.76
N GLN A 90 12.85 2.27 -5.60
CA GLN A 90 14.16 2.19 -6.24
C GLN A 90 15.29 2.29 -5.20
N ALA A 91 15.21 3.24 -4.26
CA ALA A 91 16.20 3.38 -3.19
C ALA A 91 16.30 2.08 -2.36
N TYR A 92 15.16 1.44 -2.06
CA TYR A 92 15.18 0.14 -1.40
C TYR A 92 15.79 -0.96 -2.30
N ALA A 93 15.43 -0.99 -3.59
CA ALA A 93 15.93 -1.99 -4.54
C ALA A 93 17.45 -1.92 -4.72
N ASP A 94 17.99 -0.70 -4.82
CA ASP A 94 19.44 -0.46 -4.97
C ASP A 94 20.22 -0.93 -3.74
N GLN A 95 19.68 -0.73 -2.54
CA GLN A 95 20.26 -1.18 -1.28
C GLN A 95 20.16 -2.71 -1.10
N ALA A 96 19.00 -3.28 -1.36
CA ALA A 96 18.71 -4.70 -1.10
C ALA A 96 19.39 -5.63 -2.11
N ARG A 97 19.65 -5.16 -3.32
CA ARG A 97 20.26 -5.87 -4.46
C ARG A 97 19.55 -7.16 -4.84
N CYS A 98 19.09 -7.24 -6.06
CA CYS A 98 18.46 -8.43 -6.60
C CYS A 98 19.50 -9.53 -6.83
N ILE A 99 19.37 -10.66 -6.13
CA ILE A 99 20.19 -11.86 -6.35
C ILE A 99 19.49 -12.77 -7.35
N ASP A 100 18.17 -12.94 -7.22
CA ASP A 100 17.33 -13.75 -8.09
C ASP A 100 15.97 -13.09 -8.21
N ARG A 101 15.49 -12.90 -9.42
CA ARG A 101 14.20 -12.26 -9.71
C ARG A 101 12.99 -13.06 -9.21
N GLY A 102 13.15 -14.34 -8.92
CA GLY A 102 12.14 -15.19 -8.29
C GLY A 102 12.04 -15.03 -6.78
N TYR A 103 13.02 -14.40 -6.14
CA TYR A 103 13.01 -14.19 -4.69
C TYR A 103 12.00 -13.12 -4.26
N PRO A 104 11.57 -13.14 -2.98
CA PRO A 104 10.71 -12.08 -2.44
C PRO A 104 11.34 -10.70 -2.62
N PHE A 105 10.57 -9.72 -3.06
CA PHE A 105 11.03 -8.33 -3.13
C PHE A 105 11.35 -7.80 -1.73
N PHE A 106 10.53 -8.16 -0.74
CA PHE A 106 10.77 -7.86 0.66
C PHE A 106 11.17 -9.12 1.42
N SER A 107 12.45 -9.31 1.61
CA SER A 107 12.94 -10.43 2.41
C SER A 107 12.68 -10.24 3.90
N SER A 108 12.39 -11.34 4.59
CA SER A 108 12.28 -11.39 6.04
C SER A 108 13.67 -11.35 6.70
N GLN A 109 13.71 -11.33 8.05
CA GLN A 109 14.98 -11.38 8.78
C GLN A 109 15.66 -12.76 8.72
N LYS A 110 14.94 -13.81 8.28
CA LYS A 110 15.45 -15.19 8.30
C LYS A 110 16.46 -15.44 7.18
N SER A 111 16.15 -14.98 5.98
CA SER A 111 16.97 -15.20 4.78
C SER A 111 16.49 -14.31 3.64
N VAL A 112 17.37 -13.98 2.69
CA VAL A 112 17.02 -13.28 1.44
C VAL A 112 16.04 -14.08 0.57
N LYS A 113 16.01 -15.40 0.72
CA LYS A 113 15.07 -16.32 0.03
C LYS A 113 13.68 -16.38 0.71
N SER A 114 13.57 -15.89 1.95
CA SER A 114 12.34 -15.97 2.75
C SER A 114 11.64 -14.63 2.78
N GLY A 115 10.40 -14.58 2.27
CA GLY A 115 9.51 -13.42 2.37
C GLY A 115 8.75 -13.38 3.69
N PHE A 116 7.85 -12.43 3.77
CA PHE A 116 6.85 -12.36 4.84
C PHE A 116 5.63 -13.22 4.49
N SER A 117 4.99 -13.79 5.51
CA SER A 117 3.59 -14.18 5.39
C SER A 117 2.69 -12.95 5.55
N ALA A 118 1.44 -13.02 5.08
CA ALA A 118 0.47 -11.96 5.29
C ALA A 118 0.30 -11.63 6.79
N ASN A 119 0.30 -12.65 7.64
CA ASN A 119 0.16 -12.49 9.09
C ASN A 119 1.40 -11.82 9.71
N SER A 120 2.62 -12.28 9.38
CA SER A 120 3.84 -11.69 9.92
C SER A 120 4.03 -10.23 9.49
N LEU A 121 3.65 -9.89 8.26
CA LEU A 121 3.69 -8.51 7.80
C LEU A 121 2.60 -7.64 8.47
N ALA A 122 1.40 -8.20 8.70
CA ALA A 122 0.36 -7.51 9.47
C ALA A 122 0.81 -7.20 10.90
N GLN A 123 1.47 -8.17 11.57
CA GLN A 123 2.07 -7.95 12.90
C GLN A 123 3.18 -6.90 12.86
N THR A 124 4.03 -6.92 11.83
CA THR A 124 5.07 -5.89 11.64
C THR A 124 4.45 -4.50 11.53
N PHE A 125 3.39 -4.32 10.75
CA PHE A 125 2.71 -3.03 10.63
C PHE A 125 2.04 -2.59 11.94
N ALA A 126 1.37 -3.52 12.64
CA ALA A 126 0.77 -3.22 13.94
C ALA A 126 1.84 -2.74 14.95
N LEU A 127 3.02 -3.36 14.95
CA LEU A 127 4.13 -2.94 15.79
C LEU A 127 4.64 -1.55 15.38
N LEU A 128 4.86 -1.30 14.08
CA LEU A 128 5.33 0.01 13.58
C LEU A 128 4.38 1.16 13.98
N TYR A 129 3.07 0.97 13.80
CA TYR A 129 2.08 1.96 14.19
C TYR A 129 2.09 2.22 15.71
N ARG A 130 2.07 1.14 16.51
CA ARG A 130 2.09 1.24 17.97
C ARG A 130 3.36 1.93 18.47
N SER A 131 4.53 1.51 17.98
CA SER A 131 5.82 2.09 18.39
C SER A 131 5.98 3.55 17.97
N ALA A 132 5.29 3.96 16.89
CA ALA A 132 5.21 5.35 16.46
C ALA A 132 4.14 6.15 17.24
N GLY A 133 3.41 5.57 18.19
CA GLY A 133 2.35 6.25 18.94
C GLY A 133 1.05 6.46 18.16
N VAL A 134 0.84 5.75 17.05
CA VAL A 134 -0.39 5.84 16.23
C VAL A 134 -1.33 4.69 16.61
N GLU A 135 -2.17 4.94 17.61
CA GLU A 135 -3.09 3.95 18.15
C GLU A 135 -4.26 3.65 17.21
N GLY A 136 -4.81 2.43 17.29
CA GLY A 136 -5.96 1.99 16.50
C GLY A 136 -5.67 1.73 15.02
N ALA A 137 -4.45 2.00 14.53
CA ALA A 137 -4.04 1.67 13.19
C ALA A 137 -3.74 0.16 13.03
N SER A 138 -4.01 -0.36 11.84
CA SER A 138 -3.85 -1.77 11.51
C SER A 138 -3.24 -1.96 10.13
N SER A 139 -2.98 -3.21 9.74
CA SER A 139 -2.47 -3.56 8.41
C SER A 139 -3.38 -3.12 7.25
N HIS A 140 -4.65 -2.78 7.52
CA HIS A 140 -5.60 -2.27 6.54
C HIS A 140 -5.64 -0.74 6.46
N SER A 141 -5.04 -0.04 7.43
CA SER A 141 -5.11 1.42 7.56
C SER A 141 -4.50 2.15 6.36
N GLY A 142 -3.34 1.70 5.87
CA GLY A 142 -2.69 2.31 4.71
C GLY A 142 -3.58 2.30 3.46
N ARG A 143 -4.10 1.13 3.10
CA ARG A 143 -5.00 0.98 1.97
C ARG A 143 -6.30 1.78 2.16
N ARG A 144 -6.84 1.80 3.37
CA ARG A 144 -8.02 2.60 3.67
C ARG A 144 -7.74 4.09 3.49
N SER A 145 -6.62 4.59 4.01
CA SER A 145 -6.20 5.99 3.81
C SER A 145 -6.05 6.35 2.34
N PHE A 146 -5.45 5.46 1.53
CA PHE A 146 -5.34 5.63 0.08
C PHE A 146 -6.70 5.82 -0.59
N LEU A 147 -7.62 4.90 -0.37
CA LEU A 147 -8.95 4.94 -1.01
C LEU A 147 -9.80 6.11 -0.52
N THR A 148 -9.79 6.41 0.79
CA THR A 148 -10.52 7.54 1.37
C THR A 148 -9.99 8.88 0.85
N ARG A 149 -8.66 9.02 0.71
CA ARG A 149 -8.05 10.22 0.15
C ARG A 149 -8.49 10.46 -1.30
N LEU A 150 -8.44 9.44 -2.14
CA LEU A 150 -8.91 9.55 -3.53
C LEU A 150 -10.41 9.84 -3.61
N ALA A 151 -11.21 9.22 -2.75
CA ALA A 151 -12.64 9.51 -2.65
C ALA A 151 -12.91 10.97 -2.30
N ASN A 152 -12.19 11.50 -1.30
CA ASN A 152 -12.30 12.90 -0.87
C ASN A 152 -11.83 13.92 -1.94
N GLN A 153 -10.97 13.49 -2.86
CA GLN A 153 -10.54 14.27 -4.02
C GLN A 153 -11.53 14.22 -5.18
N GLY A 154 -12.70 13.60 -5.02
CA GLY A 154 -13.73 13.54 -6.05
C GLY A 154 -13.50 12.45 -7.11
N THR A 155 -12.60 11.48 -6.87
CA THR A 155 -12.37 10.39 -7.82
C THR A 155 -13.64 9.58 -8.04
N ALA A 156 -14.03 9.40 -9.30
CA ALA A 156 -15.23 8.65 -9.65
C ALA A 156 -15.21 7.22 -9.09
N ILE A 157 -16.35 6.75 -8.57
CA ILE A 157 -16.46 5.48 -7.84
C ILE A 157 -16.01 4.27 -8.67
N HIS A 158 -16.21 4.26 -9.98
CA HIS A 158 -15.75 3.18 -10.85
C HIS A 158 -14.22 3.09 -10.93
N LEU A 159 -13.52 4.25 -10.91
CA LEU A 159 -12.05 4.30 -10.84
C LEU A 159 -11.55 3.82 -9.47
N LEU A 160 -12.19 4.25 -8.38
CA LEU A 160 -11.87 3.75 -7.03
C LEU A 160 -12.07 2.23 -6.93
N LYS A 161 -13.16 1.70 -7.51
CA LYS A 161 -13.43 0.27 -7.58
C LYS A 161 -12.31 -0.48 -8.32
N ALA A 162 -11.89 0.04 -9.48
CA ALA A 162 -10.82 -0.55 -10.29
C ALA A 162 -9.48 -0.54 -9.54
N LEU A 163 -9.07 0.60 -8.99
CA LEU A 163 -7.84 0.75 -8.20
C LEU A 163 -7.84 -0.18 -6.97
N ALA A 164 -8.97 -0.29 -6.30
CA ALA A 164 -9.13 -1.17 -5.16
C ALA A 164 -9.19 -2.67 -5.55
N GLY A 165 -9.55 -3.00 -6.78
CA GLY A 165 -9.86 -4.36 -7.19
C GLY A 165 -11.02 -4.94 -6.37
N HIS A 166 -12.10 -4.15 -6.18
CA HIS A 166 -13.32 -4.60 -5.53
C HIS A 166 -14.27 -5.22 -6.54
N ARG A 167 -14.86 -6.36 -6.19
CA ARG A 167 -15.86 -7.03 -7.03
C ARG A 167 -17.18 -6.24 -7.07
N SER A 168 -17.59 -5.72 -5.91
CA SER A 168 -18.83 -4.96 -5.76
C SER A 168 -18.55 -3.47 -5.57
N ILE A 169 -19.37 -2.63 -6.18
CA ILE A 169 -19.36 -1.20 -5.99
C ILE A 169 -19.78 -0.82 -4.56
N SER A 170 -20.63 -1.61 -3.91
CA SER A 170 -21.03 -1.40 -2.53
C SER A 170 -19.86 -1.45 -1.56
N THR A 171 -18.87 -2.32 -1.82
CA THR A 171 -17.61 -2.33 -1.04
C THR A 171 -16.83 -1.03 -1.21
N THR A 172 -16.88 -0.42 -2.39
CA THR A 172 -16.20 0.85 -2.66
C THR A 172 -16.97 2.03 -2.06
N ALA A 173 -18.30 1.98 -2.05
CA ALA A 173 -19.15 3.01 -1.49
C ALA A 173 -18.88 3.26 0.01
N THR A 174 -18.36 2.27 0.74
CA THR A 174 -17.97 2.43 2.15
C THR A 174 -16.83 3.43 2.40
N TYR A 175 -16.14 3.86 1.35
CA TYR A 175 -15.10 4.91 1.41
C TYR A 175 -15.62 6.30 1.02
N LEU A 176 -16.86 6.40 0.55
CA LEU A 176 -17.45 7.66 0.13
C LEU A 176 -18.18 8.29 1.33
N TYR A 177 -17.65 9.40 1.79
CA TYR A 177 -18.34 10.27 2.75
C TYR A 177 -18.79 11.52 2.00
N THR A 178 -20.09 11.75 1.98
CA THR A 178 -20.65 12.97 1.44
C THR A 178 -20.67 14.02 2.54
N ASN A 179 -19.99 15.14 2.33
CA ASN A 179 -20.08 16.29 3.22
C ASN A 179 -20.74 17.48 2.50
N PRO A 180 -21.36 18.42 3.25
CA PRO A 180 -22.05 19.57 2.65
C PRO A 180 -21.17 20.46 1.76
N SER A 181 -19.86 20.57 2.04
CA SER A 181 -18.96 21.38 1.23
C SER A 181 -18.69 20.74 -0.14
N GLN A 182 -18.59 19.42 -0.20
CA GLN A 182 -18.48 18.70 -1.48
C GLN A 182 -19.73 18.85 -2.34
N LEU A 183 -20.92 18.78 -1.72
CA LEU A 183 -22.19 18.99 -2.43
C LEU A 183 -22.29 20.40 -3.02
N ARG A 184 -21.92 21.44 -2.24
CA ARG A 184 -21.89 22.83 -2.71
C ARG A 184 -20.93 22.97 -3.90
N ALA A 185 -19.69 22.45 -3.78
CA ALA A 185 -18.71 22.54 -4.84
C ALA A 185 -19.16 21.88 -6.16
N VAL A 186 -19.91 20.79 -6.08
CA VAL A 186 -20.46 20.13 -7.29
C VAL A 186 -21.58 20.96 -7.93
N VAL A 187 -22.45 21.57 -7.14
CA VAL A 187 -23.53 22.42 -7.65
C VAL A 187 -22.99 23.69 -8.36
N GLU A 188 -21.86 24.22 -7.90
CA GLU A 188 -21.19 25.37 -8.55
C GLU A 188 -20.59 25.05 -9.93
N LEU A 189 -20.56 23.78 -10.36
CA LEU A 189 -20.09 23.38 -11.68
C LEU A 189 -21.15 23.51 -12.79
N VAL A 190 -22.40 23.82 -12.44
CA VAL A 190 -23.55 23.94 -13.35
C VAL A 190 -23.92 25.40 -13.51
#